data_10785cd5d77149dbaa8a592286911586
#
_entry.id   10785cd5d77149dbaa8a592286911586
#
_cell.length_a   1.000
_cell.length_b   1.000
_cell.length_c   1.000
_cell.angle_alpha   90.00
_cell.angle_beta   90.00
_cell.angle_gamma   90.00
#
_symmetry.space_group_name_H-M   'P 1'
#
loop_
_entity.id
_entity.type
_entity.pdbx_description
1 polymer ?
#
loop_
_entity_poly.entity_id
_entity_poly.type
_entity_poly.pdbx_seq_one_letter_code
_entity_poly.pdbx_strand_id
1 'polypeptide(L)'
;MLTSREIDGLEINAGYLTDQQRKSDDSHNSGLKSLTFGGASYRFNDQLSGALYASHVEDVLNKQYLGLNYKQPFAANQQLVLDFNGYNSRLDQEYADANDTGRSNSIWSLAASYIWDIHTFKVAYQQSSGSTGYHYGGYQNQGGVGDGGNTIWLANSYWSDFNGEDERSWQASYGLDFAGLGLPGLTWTTAYVRGDNIKTSETSNGKEHEWFNQVQYQVQNGVAKDLKFRLRYSVLRVSSNASDYNVSGNEVRFYVEYPFNVF
;
A
#
# COMPACT_ATOMS: atom_id res chain seq x y z
N MET A 1 -19.03 -11.46 -5.77
CA MET A 1 -18.75 -10.06 -5.38
C MET A 1 -19.95 -9.21 -5.74
N LEU A 2 -20.39 -8.31 -4.83
CA LEU A 2 -21.49 -7.36 -5.01
C LEU A 2 -20.91 -5.94 -4.86
N THR A 3 -21.34 -5.04 -5.75
CA THR A 3 -21.04 -3.60 -5.66
C THR A 3 -22.32 -2.82 -5.85
N SER A 4 -22.63 -1.87 -4.95
CA SER A 4 -23.75 -0.94 -5.09
C SER A 4 -23.23 0.51 -5.10
N ARG A 5 -23.82 1.32 -6.00
CA ARG A 5 -23.57 2.76 -6.18
C ARG A 5 -24.87 3.54 -6.33
N GLU A 6 -25.94 3.06 -5.73
CA GLU A 6 -27.28 3.63 -5.87
C GLU A 6 -27.44 4.98 -5.14
N ILE A 7 -26.59 5.23 -4.15
CA ILE A 7 -26.57 6.48 -3.39
C ILE A 7 -25.39 7.31 -3.87
N ASP A 8 -25.63 8.56 -4.25
CA ASP A 8 -24.55 9.45 -4.71
C ASP A 8 -23.46 9.61 -3.65
N GLY A 9 -22.21 9.45 -4.08
CA GLY A 9 -21.04 9.48 -3.23
C GLY A 9 -20.79 8.22 -2.40
N LEU A 10 -21.70 7.25 -2.36
CA LEU A 10 -21.55 5.99 -1.61
C LEU A 10 -21.27 4.82 -2.54
N GLU A 11 -20.19 4.11 -2.28
CA GLU A 11 -19.93 2.80 -2.87
C GLU A 11 -19.86 1.74 -1.79
N ILE A 12 -20.70 0.72 -1.87
CA ILE A 12 -20.70 -0.45 -0.98
C ILE A 12 -20.17 -1.65 -1.74
N ASN A 13 -19.24 -2.37 -1.13
CA ASN A 13 -18.69 -3.61 -1.67
C ASN A 13 -18.85 -4.75 -0.66
N ALA A 14 -19.23 -5.94 -1.15
CA ALA A 14 -19.25 -7.16 -0.35
C ALA A 14 -18.85 -8.36 -1.22
N GLY A 15 -18.22 -9.34 -0.62
CA GLY A 15 -17.82 -10.54 -1.36
C GLY A 15 -17.58 -11.74 -0.47
N TYR A 16 -17.72 -12.91 -1.09
CA TYR A 16 -17.35 -14.20 -0.55
C TYR A 16 -16.53 -14.94 -1.60
N LEU A 17 -15.34 -15.39 -1.24
CA LEU A 17 -14.37 -16.07 -2.11
C LEU A 17 -13.97 -17.38 -1.45
N THR A 18 -13.85 -18.43 -2.22
CA THR A 18 -13.46 -19.78 -1.75
C THR A 18 -12.19 -20.28 -2.41
N ASP A 19 -11.64 -19.52 -3.33
CA ASP A 19 -10.42 -19.86 -4.04
C ASP A 19 -9.65 -18.61 -4.44
N GLN A 20 -8.34 -18.76 -4.57
CA GLN A 20 -7.42 -17.72 -5.04
C GLN A 20 -6.30 -18.36 -5.86
N GLN A 21 -6.00 -17.78 -7.00
CA GLN A 21 -4.83 -18.16 -7.80
C GLN A 21 -3.76 -17.07 -7.70
N ARG A 22 -2.52 -17.45 -7.43
CA ARG A 22 -1.37 -16.53 -7.52
C ARG A 22 -1.05 -16.24 -8.98
N LYS A 23 -0.42 -15.11 -9.24
CA LYS A 23 0.10 -14.76 -10.58
C LYS A 23 1.15 -15.73 -11.11
N SER A 24 1.88 -16.40 -10.21
CA SER A 24 2.96 -17.34 -10.51
C SER A 24 2.53 -18.80 -10.49
N ASP A 25 1.28 -19.11 -10.13
CA ASP A 25 0.83 -20.48 -9.95
C ASP A 25 0.06 -20.99 -11.17
N ASP A 26 0.40 -22.21 -11.58
CA ASP A 26 -0.33 -22.94 -12.62
C ASP A 26 -1.59 -23.67 -12.08
N SER A 27 -1.79 -23.67 -10.75
CA SER A 27 -2.88 -24.37 -10.07
C SER A 27 -3.77 -23.43 -9.27
N HIS A 28 -5.05 -23.78 -9.16
CA HIS A 28 -6.06 -23.05 -8.40
C HIS A 28 -6.07 -23.34 -6.89
N ASN A 29 -5.18 -24.18 -6.38
CA ASN A 29 -5.19 -24.55 -4.97
C ASN A 29 -4.27 -23.63 -4.15
N SER A 30 -4.83 -22.52 -3.67
CA SER A 30 -4.12 -21.58 -2.80
C SER A 30 -4.21 -21.93 -1.30
N GLY A 31 -4.98 -22.95 -0.92
CA GLY A 31 -5.26 -23.27 0.48
C GLY A 31 -6.24 -22.31 1.15
N LEU A 32 -6.87 -21.40 0.41
CA LEU A 32 -7.92 -20.53 0.92
C LEU A 32 -9.18 -21.37 1.19
N LYS A 33 -9.65 -21.41 2.44
CA LYS A 33 -10.94 -22.00 2.78
C LYS A 33 -12.08 -21.07 2.39
N SER A 34 -12.09 -19.89 2.99
CA SER A 34 -13.01 -18.82 2.61
C SER A 34 -12.45 -17.44 2.98
N LEU A 35 -12.83 -16.44 2.20
CA LEU A 35 -12.65 -15.03 2.50
C LEU A 35 -13.99 -14.32 2.37
N THR A 36 -14.46 -13.72 3.45
CA THR A 36 -15.61 -12.83 3.45
C THR A 36 -15.12 -11.40 3.67
N PHE A 37 -15.62 -10.47 2.90
CA PHE A 37 -15.34 -9.05 3.10
C PHE A 37 -16.56 -8.19 2.85
N GLY A 38 -16.59 -7.02 3.49
CA GLY A 38 -17.59 -6.01 3.25
C GLY A 38 -17.12 -4.65 3.72
N GLY A 39 -17.68 -3.62 3.12
CA GLY A 39 -17.36 -2.26 3.50
C GLY A 39 -17.94 -1.24 2.54
N ALA A 40 -17.63 0.01 2.81
CA ALA A 40 -18.09 1.14 2.01
C ALA A 40 -17.04 2.24 1.96
N SER A 41 -17.06 3.00 0.86
CA SER A 41 -16.44 4.30 0.75
C SER A 41 -17.50 5.37 0.53
N TYR A 42 -17.30 6.55 1.12
CA TYR A 42 -18.24 7.66 1.03
C TYR A 42 -17.52 9.00 0.82
N ARG A 43 -18.02 9.76 -0.13
CA ARG A 43 -17.62 11.15 -0.35
C ARG A 43 -18.58 12.07 0.40
N PHE A 44 -18.17 12.56 1.56
CA PHE A 44 -18.97 13.44 2.42
C PHE A 44 -19.22 14.80 1.75
N ASN A 45 -18.22 15.32 1.05
CA ASN A 45 -18.24 16.53 0.25
C ASN A 45 -17.03 16.54 -0.71
N ASP A 46 -16.79 17.66 -1.42
CA ASP A 46 -15.69 17.79 -2.37
C ASP A 46 -14.29 17.70 -1.71
N GLN A 47 -14.22 17.94 -0.41
CA GLN A 47 -12.96 17.97 0.34
C GLN A 47 -12.72 16.70 1.15
N LEU A 48 -13.76 16.06 1.68
CA LEU A 48 -13.64 14.93 2.60
C LEU A 48 -14.25 13.65 2.03
N SER A 49 -13.49 12.60 2.04
CA SER A 49 -13.94 11.23 1.77
C SER A 49 -13.39 10.26 2.79
N GLY A 50 -14.04 9.12 2.96
CA GLY A 50 -13.63 8.07 3.87
C GLY A 50 -14.01 6.70 3.36
N ALA A 51 -13.38 5.68 3.92
CA ALA A 51 -13.64 4.27 3.61
C ALA A 51 -13.52 3.43 4.89
N LEU A 52 -14.42 2.48 5.05
CA LEU A 52 -14.41 1.50 6.12
C LEU A 52 -14.67 0.12 5.54
N TYR A 53 -13.75 -0.82 5.77
CA TYR A 53 -13.85 -2.19 5.32
C TYR A 53 -13.50 -3.16 6.43
N ALA A 54 -14.10 -4.34 6.39
CA ALA A 54 -13.74 -5.47 7.23
C ALA A 54 -13.64 -6.74 6.38
N SER A 55 -12.73 -7.64 6.76
CA SER A 55 -12.59 -8.94 6.15
C SER A 55 -12.30 -10.02 7.19
N HIS A 56 -12.77 -11.22 6.90
CA HIS A 56 -12.52 -12.43 7.65
C HIS A 56 -12.01 -13.50 6.69
N VAL A 57 -10.83 -14.01 6.97
CA VAL A 57 -10.25 -15.18 6.30
C VAL A 57 -10.31 -16.33 7.27
N GLU A 58 -11.06 -17.37 6.92
CA GLU A 58 -11.32 -18.54 7.76
C GLU A 58 -10.01 -19.22 8.17
N ASP A 59 -9.85 -19.43 9.47
CA ASP A 59 -8.67 -20.02 10.13
C ASP A 59 -7.36 -19.22 9.94
N VAL A 60 -7.42 -17.97 9.47
CA VAL A 60 -6.23 -17.13 9.24
C VAL A 60 -6.31 -15.82 10.00
N LEU A 61 -7.27 -14.93 9.67
CA LEU A 61 -7.33 -13.61 10.32
C LEU A 61 -8.66 -12.88 10.16
N ASN A 62 -8.87 -11.95 11.08
CA ASN A 62 -9.81 -10.84 10.91
C ASN A 62 -9.05 -9.54 10.70
N LYS A 63 -9.53 -8.70 9.77
CA LYS A 63 -8.92 -7.41 9.46
C LYS A 63 -9.98 -6.33 9.30
N GLN A 64 -9.66 -5.13 9.78
CA GLN A 64 -10.46 -3.93 9.63
C GLN A 64 -9.58 -2.84 9.01
N TYR A 65 -10.17 -2.01 8.18
CA TYR A 65 -9.50 -0.89 7.51
C TYR A 65 -10.31 0.38 7.64
N LEU A 66 -9.64 1.49 7.94
CA LEU A 66 -10.18 2.85 7.91
C LEU A 66 -9.27 3.72 7.06
N GLY A 67 -9.85 4.37 6.04
CA GLY A 67 -9.20 5.39 5.23
C GLY A 67 -9.93 6.72 5.33
N LEU A 68 -9.19 7.83 5.44
CA LEU A 68 -9.73 9.20 5.39
C LEU A 68 -8.85 10.04 4.48
N ASN A 69 -9.46 10.80 3.58
CA ASN A 69 -8.76 11.73 2.70
C ASN A 69 -9.42 13.11 2.79
N TYR A 70 -8.60 14.13 3.08
CA TYR A 70 -9.04 15.51 3.15
C TYR A 70 -8.21 16.40 2.23
N LYS A 71 -8.88 17.22 1.41
CA LYS A 71 -8.27 18.12 0.43
C LYS A 71 -8.65 19.55 0.76
N GLN A 72 -7.66 20.39 1.03
CA GLN A 72 -7.84 21.82 1.27
C GLN A 72 -7.22 22.62 0.13
N PRO A 73 -8.01 23.13 -0.83
CA PRO A 73 -7.50 24.07 -1.81
C PRO A 73 -7.26 25.43 -1.14
N PHE A 74 -6.16 26.10 -1.50
CA PHE A 74 -5.82 27.46 -1.06
C PHE A 74 -5.90 28.46 -2.22
N ALA A 75 -5.47 28.03 -3.42
CA ALA A 75 -5.50 28.80 -4.65
C ALA A 75 -5.68 27.84 -5.83
N ALA A 76 -5.79 28.36 -7.05
CA ALA A 76 -6.02 27.54 -8.26
C ALA A 76 -5.00 26.43 -8.47
N ASN A 77 -3.77 26.64 -8.02
CA ASN A 77 -2.63 25.70 -8.18
C ASN A 77 -1.98 25.34 -6.84
N GLN A 78 -2.67 25.52 -5.71
CA GLN A 78 -2.17 25.19 -4.38
C GLN A 78 -3.20 24.39 -3.59
N GLN A 79 -2.80 23.24 -3.09
CA GLN A 79 -3.65 22.35 -2.32
C GLN A 79 -2.83 21.61 -1.26
N LEU A 80 -3.41 21.47 -0.06
CA LEU A 80 -2.97 20.52 0.95
C LEU A 80 -3.87 19.28 0.88
N VAL A 81 -3.25 18.10 0.83
CA VAL A 81 -3.95 16.82 0.94
C VAL A 81 -3.46 16.10 2.20
N LEU A 82 -4.39 15.74 3.08
CA LEU A 82 -4.14 14.89 4.23
C LEU A 82 -4.73 13.52 3.94
N ASP A 83 -3.95 12.48 4.16
CA ASP A 83 -4.33 11.10 3.92
C ASP A 83 -4.01 10.23 5.13
N PHE A 84 -5.04 9.62 5.71
CA PHE A 84 -4.93 8.69 6.82
C PHE A 84 -5.37 7.31 6.37
N ASN A 85 -4.55 6.29 6.68
CA ASN A 85 -4.88 4.89 6.46
C ASN A 85 -4.52 4.09 7.69
N GLY A 86 -5.42 3.23 8.15
CA GLY A 86 -5.20 2.40 9.31
C GLY A 86 -5.79 1.01 9.16
N TYR A 87 -5.09 0.02 9.68
CA TYR A 87 -5.53 -1.36 9.75
C TYR A 87 -5.45 -1.87 11.18
N ASN A 88 -6.43 -2.65 11.56
CA ASN A 88 -6.40 -3.48 12.76
C ASN A 88 -6.60 -4.93 12.33
N SER A 89 -5.70 -5.81 12.72
CA SER A 89 -5.76 -7.23 12.37
C SER A 89 -5.54 -8.13 13.57
N ARG A 90 -6.21 -9.27 13.55
CA ARG A 90 -6.06 -10.31 14.55
C ARG A 90 -5.99 -11.67 13.86
N LEU A 91 -4.87 -12.36 14.03
CA LEU A 91 -4.66 -13.71 13.54
C LEU A 91 -5.49 -14.72 14.32
N ASP A 92 -5.90 -15.79 13.66
CA ASP A 92 -6.43 -16.97 14.32
C ASP A 92 -5.37 -17.59 15.24
N GLN A 93 -5.82 -18.26 16.32
CA GLN A 93 -4.90 -18.83 17.31
C GLN A 93 -4.04 -19.93 16.69
N GLU A 94 -4.67 -20.87 16.00
CA GLU A 94 -3.96 -22.01 15.41
C GLU A 94 -2.98 -21.54 14.31
N TYR A 95 -3.38 -20.54 13.53
CA TYR A 95 -2.49 -19.94 12.52
C TYR A 95 -1.28 -19.25 13.16
N ALA A 96 -1.48 -18.48 14.22
CA ALA A 96 -0.40 -17.78 14.92
C ALA A 96 0.57 -18.77 15.58
N ASP A 97 0.05 -19.81 16.26
CA ASP A 97 0.85 -20.83 16.90
C ASP A 97 1.66 -21.64 15.87
N ALA A 98 1.08 -21.95 14.71
CA ALA A 98 1.76 -22.66 13.62
C ALA A 98 2.89 -21.86 12.96
N ASN A 99 2.82 -20.50 13.05
CA ASN A 99 3.83 -19.60 12.49
C ASN A 99 4.75 -18.97 13.54
N ASP A 100 4.66 -19.41 14.81
CA ASP A 100 5.47 -18.89 15.93
C ASP A 100 5.43 -17.36 16.02
N THR A 101 4.23 -16.78 15.91
CA THR A 101 4.03 -15.34 15.91
C THR A 101 2.93 -14.90 16.87
N GLY A 102 2.92 -13.60 17.21
CA GLY A 102 1.82 -13.03 17.95
C GLY A 102 0.56 -12.86 17.10
N ARG A 103 -0.55 -12.44 17.71
CA ARG A 103 -1.87 -12.44 17.08
C ARG A 103 -2.37 -11.10 16.62
N SER A 104 -1.92 -10.02 17.22
CA SER A 104 -2.52 -8.70 17.02
C SER A 104 -1.55 -7.72 16.38
N ASN A 105 -2.05 -6.97 15.43
CA ASN A 105 -1.34 -5.85 14.83
C ASN A 105 -2.31 -4.69 14.57
N SER A 106 -1.87 -3.49 14.91
CA SER A 106 -2.50 -2.24 14.53
C SER A 106 -1.45 -1.39 13.82
N ILE A 107 -1.69 -1.07 12.55
CA ILE A 107 -0.78 -0.24 11.76
C ILE A 107 -1.54 0.91 11.13
N TRP A 108 -0.94 2.10 11.16
CA TRP A 108 -1.54 3.28 10.57
C TRP A 108 -0.48 4.22 9.98
N SER A 109 -0.91 5.04 9.04
CA SER A 109 -0.11 6.12 8.46
C SER A 109 -0.91 7.40 8.33
N LEU A 110 -0.21 8.51 8.48
CA LEU A 110 -0.71 9.86 8.18
C LEU A 110 0.28 10.54 7.24
N ALA A 111 -0.22 11.00 6.10
CA ALA A 111 0.55 11.76 5.13
C ALA A 111 -0.03 13.15 4.94
N ALA A 112 0.85 14.14 4.76
CA ALA A 112 0.52 15.48 4.35
C ALA A 112 1.28 15.80 3.04
N SER A 113 0.53 16.09 1.98
CA SER A 113 1.07 16.45 0.68
C SER A 113 0.68 17.89 0.35
N TYR A 114 1.66 18.75 0.13
CA TYR A 114 1.45 20.10 -0.36
C TYR A 114 1.76 20.15 -1.85
N ILE A 115 0.75 20.43 -2.64
CA ILE A 115 0.85 20.61 -4.08
C ILE A 115 0.93 22.11 -4.36
N TRP A 116 1.98 22.50 -5.06
CA TRP A 116 2.21 23.87 -5.48
C TRP A 116 2.64 23.88 -6.96
N ASP A 117 1.70 24.27 -7.81
CA ASP A 117 1.89 24.27 -9.26
C ASP A 117 2.34 22.89 -9.78
N ILE A 118 3.56 22.78 -10.29
CA ILE A 118 4.14 21.54 -10.79
C ILE A 118 4.83 20.70 -9.70
N HIS A 119 4.90 21.21 -8.48
CA HIS A 119 5.63 20.60 -7.38
C HIS A 119 4.70 19.91 -6.39
N THR A 120 5.10 18.75 -5.90
CA THR A 120 4.44 18.06 -4.79
C THR A 120 5.47 17.74 -3.72
N PHE A 121 5.26 18.27 -2.52
CA PHE A 121 6.04 17.96 -1.32
C PHE A 121 5.20 17.08 -0.42
N LYS A 122 5.74 15.97 0.05
CA LYS A 122 5.01 15.05 0.94
C LYS A 122 5.89 14.69 2.14
N VAL A 123 5.28 14.72 3.31
CA VAL A 123 5.82 14.11 4.53
C VAL A 123 4.81 13.10 5.05
N ALA A 124 5.30 12.00 5.63
CA ALA A 124 4.42 11.00 6.23
C ALA A 124 5.07 10.37 7.46
N TYR A 125 4.20 9.88 8.33
CA TYR A 125 4.56 9.05 9.47
C TYR A 125 3.68 7.80 9.47
N GLN A 126 4.28 6.67 9.84
CA GLN A 126 3.61 5.37 9.92
C GLN A 126 4.09 4.63 11.15
N GLN A 127 3.20 3.92 11.79
CA GLN A 127 3.50 3.10 12.97
C GLN A 127 2.76 1.78 12.93
N SER A 128 3.49 0.71 13.12
CA SER A 128 3.02 -0.63 13.41
C SER A 128 3.15 -0.91 14.91
N SER A 129 2.20 -1.58 15.51
CA SER A 129 2.21 -1.93 16.94
C SER A 129 1.39 -3.18 17.20
N GLY A 130 1.82 -3.97 18.17
CA GLY A 130 1.11 -5.20 18.53
C GLY A 130 2.06 -6.31 18.98
N SER A 131 1.68 -7.53 18.76
CA SER A 131 2.49 -8.72 19.09
C SER A 131 3.04 -9.42 17.82
N THR A 132 2.86 -8.80 16.67
CA THR A 132 3.39 -9.26 15.37
C THR A 132 3.43 -8.07 14.39
N GLY A 133 4.16 -8.20 13.28
CA GLY A 133 4.08 -7.30 12.14
C GLY A 133 2.74 -7.40 11.40
N TYR A 134 2.53 -6.55 10.39
CA TYR A 134 1.31 -6.59 9.61
C TYR A 134 1.26 -7.82 8.70
N HIS A 135 0.19 -8.57 8.79
CA HIS A 135 -0.09 -9.72 7.93
C HIS A 135 -1.05 -9.35 6.81
N TYR A 136 -0.66 -9.61 5.57
CA TYR A 136 -1.51 -9.40 4.38
C TYR A 136 -2.70 -10.35 4.34
N GLY A 137 -2.64 -11.42 5.07
CA GLY A 137 -3.64 -12.46 5.11
C GLY A 137 -3.22 -13.69 4.34
N GLY A 138 -1.93 -14.02 4.35
CA GLY A 138 -1.34 -15.21 3.71
C GLY A 138 -2.33 -16.36 3.56
N TYR A 139 -3.10 -16.35 2.49
CA TYR A 139 -4.18 -17.32 2.23
C TYR A 139 -3.67 -18.71 1.93
N GLN A 140 -2.40 -18.97 2.24
CA GLN A 140 -1.74 -20.16 1.78
C GLN A 140 -1.16 -20.95 2.93
N ASN A 141 -1.55 -22.21 3.00
CA ASN A 141 -1.05 -23.18 3.96
C ASN A 141 0.44 -23.55 3.79
N GLN A 142 1.18 -22.94 2.88
CA GLN A 142 2.56 -23.31 2.58
C GLN A 142 3.50 -22.11 2.48
N GLY A 143 3.54 -21.26 3.50
CA GLY A 143 4.65 -20.33 3.71
C GLY A 143 5.04 -19.42 2.54
N GLY A 144 4.20 -19.30 1.54
CA GLY A 144 4.46 -18.46 0.40
C GLY A 144 4.02 -17.03 0.69
N VAL A 145 4.94 -16.11 0.64
CA VAL A 145 4.66 -14.68 0.56
C VAL A 145 3.76 -14.47 -0.66
N GLY A 146 2.60 -13.85 -0.46
CA GLY A 146 1.74 -13.48 -1.57
C GLY A 146 2.55 -12.61 -2.55
N ASP A 147 2.54 -12.95 -3.81
CA ASP A 147 3.30 -12.32 -4.88
C ASP A 147 2.75 -10.95 -5.33
N GLY A 148 2.26 -10.16 -4.39
CA GLY A 148 1.77 -8.80 -4.63
C GLY A 148 0.30 -8.71 -5.06
N GLY A 149 -0.50 -9.75 -4.82
CA GLY A 149 -1.96 -9.67 -4.90
C GLY A 149 -2.58 -8.80 -3.81
N ASN A 150 -1.84 -8.53 -2.76
CA ASN A 150 -2.29 -7.78 -1.60
C ASN A 150 -1.75 -6.34 -1.64
N THR A 151 -2.64 -5.39 -1.65
CA THR A 151 -2.29 -3.98 -1.61
C THR A 151 -2.45 -3.46 -0.19
N ILE A 152 -1.46 -2.71 0.29
CA ILE A 152 -1.54 -1.95 1.53
C ILE A 152 -1.60 -0.45 1.20
N TRP A 153 -2.56 0.26 1.79
CA TRP A 153 -2.80 1.68 1.54
C TRP A 153 -2.06 2.56 2.56
N LEU A 154 -0.83 2.17 2.92
CA LEU A 154 -0.02 2.96 3.84
C LEU A 154 0.89 3.92 3.08
N ALA A 155 1.18 5.06 3.73
CA ALA A 155 1.89 6.16 3.10
C ALA A 155 3.34 5.82 2.75
N ASN A 156 3.97 4.93 3.52
CA ASN A 156 5.39 4.58 3.41
C ASN A 156 5.65 3.30 2.60
N SER A 157 4.63 2.77 1.91
CA SER A 157 4.74 1.54 1.11
C SER A 157 5.30 1.83 -0.29
N TYR A 158 6.52 1.32 -0.55
CA TYR A 158 7.19 1.35 -1.86
C TYR A 158 7.71 -0.02 -2.26
N TRP A 159 8.98 -0.35 -2.05
CA TRP A 159 9.50 -1.72 -2.13
C TRP A 159 9.37 -2.40 -0.77
N SER A 160 9.86 -1.78 0.31
CA SER A 160 9.43 -2.15 1.66
C SER A 160 8.11 -1.46 2.00
N ASP A 161 7.30 -2.11 2.83
CA ASP A 161 6.04 -1.57 3.34
C ASP A 161 6.20 -0.97 4.75
N PHE A 162 7.40 -1.06 5.34
CA PHE A 162 7.70 -0.54 6.68
C PHE A 162 6.66 -0.98 7.72
N ASN A 163 6.38 -2.28 7.74
CA ASN A 163 5.27 -2.90 8.46
C ASN A 163 5.69 -3.96 9.48
N GLY A 164 6.96 -3.96 9.86
CA GLY A 164 7.50 -4.85 10.88
C GLY A 164 6.83 -4.69 12.25
N GLU A 165 7.02 -5.64 13.15
CA GLU A 165 6.54 -5.55 14.53
C GLU A 165 7.18 -4.35 15.24
N ASP A 166 6.34 -3.49 15.85
CA ASP A 166 6.68 -2.26 16.56
C ASP A 166 7.40 -1.18 15.72
N GLU A 167 7.49 -1.37 14.42
CA GLU A 167 8.18 -0.44 13.52
C GLU A 167 7.50 0.93 13.48
N ARG A 168 8.34 1.98 13.46
CA ARG A 168 7.96 3.37 13.25
C ARG A 168 8.75 3.92 12.08
N SER A 169 8.07 4.51 11.11
CA SER A 169 8.73 5.05 9.94
C SER A 169 8.25 6.45 9.60
N TRP A 170 9.14 7.24 9.01
CA TRP A 170 8.84 8.54 8.46
C TRP A 170 9.30 8.63 7.01
N GLN A 171 8.66 9.51 6.25
CA GLN A 171 8.94 9.76 4.85
C GLN A 171 9.07 11.25 4.58
N ALA A 172 10.01 11.59 3.69
CA ALA A 172 10.02 12.85 2.95
C ALA A 172 10.07 12.52 1.45
N SER A 173 9.19 13.12 0.66
CA SER A 173 9.20 12.91 -0.79
C SER A 173 8.92 14.17 -1.56
N TYR A 174 9.35 14.16 -2.82
CA TYR A 174 9.15 15.23 -3.77
C TYR A 174 8.69 14.66 -5.11
N GLY A 175 7.70 15.32 -5.71
CA GLY A 175 7.20 15.06 -7.04
C GLY A 175 7.30 16.28 -7.94
N LEU A 176 7.57 16.04 -9.23
CA LEU A 176 7.63 17.07 -10.27
C LEU A 176 6.80 16.63 -11.46
N ASP A 177 5.87 17.50 -11.88
CA ASP A 177 5.14 17.37 -13.14
C ASP A 177 5.79 18.25 -14.21
N PHE A 178 6.40 17.64 -15.22
CA PHE A 178 7.10 18.36 -16.29
C PHE A 178 6.15 19.02 -17.32
N ALA A 179 4.83 18.88 -17.17
CA ALA A 179 3.88 19.54 -18.06
C ALA A 179 4.07 21.07 -18.06
N GLY A 180 4.33 21.67 -16.88
CA GLY A 180 4.62 23.09 -16.75
C GLY A 180 5.98 23.50 -17.34
N LEU A 181 6.85 22.54 -17.68
CA LEU A 181 8.14 22.74 -18.34
C LEU A 181 8.09 22.35 -19.83
N GLY A 182 6.90 22.15 -20.42
CA GLY A 182 6.70 21.81 -21.82
C GLY A 182 6.82 20.34 -22.17
N LEU A 183 6.86 19.44 -21.18
CA LEU A 183 6.92 17.99 -21.35
C LEU A 183 5.70 17.30 -20.73
N PRO A 184 4.48 17.49 -21.28
CA PRO A 184 3.26 16.93 -20.73
C PRO A 184 3.30 15.40 -20.71
N GLY A 185 2.81 14.82 -19.62
CA GLY A 185 2.79 13.38 -19.40
C GLY A 185 4.06 12.82 -18.76
N LEU A 186 5.13 13.61 -18.64
CA LEU A 186 6.33 13.22 -17.91
C LEU A 186 6.22 13.66 -16.44
N THR A 187 6.43 12.71 -15.51
CA THR A 187 6.49 12.98 -14.08
C THR A 187 7.70 12.28 -13.45
N TRP A 188 8.23 12.87 -12.40
CA TRP A 188 9.26 12.28 -11.56
C TRP A 188 8.85 12.36 -10.09
N THR A 189 9.12 11.29 -9.35
CA THR A 189 8.91 11.23 -7.90
C THR A 189 10.13 10.60 -7.25
N THR A 190 10.59 11.19 -6.16
CA THR A 190 11.60 10.62 -5.28
C THR A 190 11.10 10.62 -3.85
N ALA A 191 11.46 9.60 -3.07
CA ALA A 191 11.11 9.48 -1.67
C ALA A 191 12.26 8.87 -0.88
N TYR A 192 12.47 9.38 0.31
CA TYR A 192 13.31 8.75 1.32
C TYR A 192 12.42 8.34 2.48
N VAL A 193 12.46 7.05 2.82
CA VAL A 193 11.74 6.47 3.94
C VAL A 193 12.73 5.87 4.91
N ARG A 194 12.49 6.03 6.21
CA ARG A 194 13.30 5.42 7.26
C ARG A 194 12.40 4.85 8.34
N GLY A 195 12.62 3.57 8.64
CA GLY A 195 12.03 2.82 9.74
C GLY A 195 13.05 2.54 10.85
N ASP A 196 12.58 2.50 12.06
CA ASP A 196 13.31 2.07 13.24
C ASP A 196 12.41 1.29 14.21
N ASN A 197 12.99 0.78 15.31
CA ASN A 197 12.27 0.06 16.33
C ASN A 197 11.67 -1.28 15.87
N ILE A 198 12.19 -1.84 14.77
CA ILE A 198 11.73 -3.14 14.26
C ILE A 198 12.10 -4.21 15.28
N LYS A 199 11.09 -4.96 15.73
CA LYS A 199 11.27 -6.09 16.63
C LYS A 199 11.35 -7.39 15.87
N THR A 200 12.39 -8.15 16.15
CA THR A 200 12.65 -9.48 15.61
C THR A 200 13.01 -10.43 16.75
N SER A 201 13.33 -11.68 16.43
CA SER A 201 13.89 -12.63 17.39
C SER A 201 15.22 -12.18 17.99
N GLU A 202 16.00 -11.39 17.23
CA GLU A 202 17.35 -10.96 17.60
C GLU A 202 17.42 -9.55 18.20
N THR A 203 16.42 -8.71 17.96
CA THR A 203 16.49 -7.29 18.36
C THR A 203 15.12 -6.67 18.57
N SER A 204 15.06 -5.60 19.38
CA SER A 204 13.95 -4.64 19.42
C SER A 204 14.31 -3.27 18.83
N ASN A 205 15.46 -3.18 18.13
CA ASN A 205 16.03 -1.94 17.60
C ASN A 205 16.45 -2.07 16.13
N GLY A 206 15.83 -2.99 15.37
CA GLY A 206 16.05 -3.13 13.95
C GLY A 206 15.73 -1.85 13.20
N LYS A 207 16.39 -1.64 12.07
CA LYS A 207 16.24 -0.43 11.25
C LYS A 207 16.23 -0.80 9.79
N GLU A 208 15.45 -0.04 9.01
CA GLU A 208 15.55 -0.05 7.56
C GLU A 208 15.41 1.35 6.97
N HIS A 209 15.87 1.53 5.75
CA HIS A 209 15.57 2.73 4.98
C HIS A 209 15.56 2.42 3.50
N GLU A 210 14.73 3.17 2.78
CA GLU A 210 14.59 3.05 1.33
C GLU A 210 14.73 4.42 0.67
N TRP A 211 15.47 4.45 -0.42
CA TRP A 211 15.46 5.56 -1.36
C TRP A 211 14.77 5.09 -2.65
N PHE A 212 13.58 5.61 -2.86
CA PHE A 212 12.73 5.31 -4.00
C PHE A 212 12.79 6.41 -5.05
N ASN A 213 12.83 6.03 -6.33
CA ASN A 213 12.70 6.93 -7.46
C ASN A 213 11.76 6.34 -8.51
N GLN A 214 10.94 7.18 -9.10
CA GLN A 214 10.07 6.80 -10.21
C GLN A 214 10.05 7.88 -11.27
N VAL A 215 10.25 7.50 -12.52
CA VAL A 215 9.96 8.31 -13.69
C VAL A 215 8.81 7.66 -14.44
N GLN A 216 7.80 8.43 -14.82
CA GLN A 216 6.68 7.97 -15.60
C GLN A 216 6.45 8.90 -16.78
N TYR A 217 6.18 8.32 -17.95
CA TYR A 217 5.76 9.06 -19.13
C TYR A 217 4.51 8.44 -19.73
N GLN A 218 3.51 9.27 -20.00
CA GLN A 218 2.30 8.89 -20.71
C GLN A 218 2.26 9.59 -22.07
N VAL A 219 2.12 8.80 -23.13
CA VAL A 219 1.99 9.33 -24.51
C VAL A 219 0.71 10.14 -24.64
N GLN A 220 0.84 11.40 -25.09
CA GLN A 220 -0.27 12.37 -25.07
C GLN A 220 -1.13 12.31 -26.34
N ASN A 221 -0.56 11.89 -27.48
CA ASN A 221 -1.20 11.98 -28.79
C ASN A 221 -0.88 10.77 -29.68
N GLY A 222 -1.58 10.67 -30.84
CA GLY A 222 -1.32 9.69 -31.89
C GLY A 222 -1.91 8.32 -31.59
N VAL A 223 -1.47 7.32 -32.33
CA VAL A 223 -1.99 5.94 -32.26
C VAL A 223 -1.65 5.24 -30.96
N ALA A 224 -0.62 5.68 -30.26
CA ALA A 224 -0.20 5.16 -28.97
C ALA A 224 -0.62 6.05 -27.79
N LYS A 225 -1.61 6.95 -27.99
CA LYS A 225 -2.14 7.78 -26.91
C LYS A 225 -2.50 6.90 -25.71
N ASP A 226 -2.21 7.39 -24.49
CA ASP A 226 -2.41 6.72 -23.21
C ASP A 226 -1.49 5.52 -22.92
N LEU A 227 -0.56 5.19 -23.81
CA LEU A 227 0.54 4.26 -23.49
C LEU A 227 1.42 4.87 -22.41
N LYS A 228 1.63 4.13 -21.31
CA LYS A 228 2.45 4.55 -20.17
C LYS A 228 3.70 3.72 -20.05
N PHE A 229 4.81 4.42 -19.81
CA PHE A 229 6.08 3.83 -19.41
C PHE A 229 6.38 4.29 -17.99
N ARG A 230 6.76 3.35 -17.11
CA ARG A 230 7.12 3.67 -15.75
C ARG A 230 8.37 2.89 -15.35
N LEU A 231 9.39 3.63 -14.96
CA LEU A 231 10.64 3.09 -14.44
C LEU A 231 10.70 3.40 -12.95
N ARG A 232 10.86 2.37 -12.13
CA ARG A 232 11.10 2.47 -10.68
C ARG A 232 12.51 2.00 -10.37
N TYR A 233 13.12 2.66 -9.42
CA TYR A 233 14.39 2.28 -8.84
C TYR A 233 14.33 2.48 -7.33
N SER A 234 14.61 1.42 -6.57
CA SER A 234 14.66 1.43 -5.11
C SER A 234 15.99 0.91 -4.60
N VAL A 235 16.49 1.56 -3.56
CA VAL A 235 17.66 1.13 -2.79
C VAL A 235 17.20 0.91 -1.35
N LEU A 236 17.06 -0.35 -0.95
CA LEU A 236 16.67 -0.73 0.41
C LEU A 236 17.90 -1.17 1.20
N ARG A 237 18.02 -0.70 2.43
CA ARG A 237 19.05 -1.12 3.39
C ARG A 237 18.41 -1.46 4.72
N VAL A 238 18.72 -2.65 5.21
CA VAL A 238 18.21 -3.22 6.47
C VAL A 238 19.40 -3.48 7.38
N SER A 239 19.27 -3.19 8.66
CA SER A 239 20.30 -3.49 9.65
C SER A 239 20.48 -5.01 9.80
N SER A 240 21.72 -5.46 10.04
CA SER A 240 22.06 -6.89 10.09
C SER A 240 21.27 -7.67 11.15
N ASN A 241 20.87 -7.01 12.23
CA ASN A 241 20.06 -7.60 13.31
C ASN A 241 18.55 -7.65 13.01
N ALA A 242 18.12 -7.20 11.83
CA ALA A 242 16.73 -7.27 11.38
C ALA A 242 16.61 -8.04 10.03
N SER A 243 17.62 -8.84 9.69
CA SER A 243 17.68 -9.60 8.43
C SER A 243 16.66 -10.73 8.32
N ASP A 244 16.09 -11.16 9.41
CA ASP A 244 14.95 -12.10 9.46
C ASP A 244 13.59 -11.44 9.13
N TYR A 245 13.51 -10.11 9.27
CA TYR A 245 12.33 -9.36 8.86
C TYR A 245 12.39 -8.95 7.37
N ASN A 246 13.50 -8.37 6.93
CA ASN A 246 13.62 -7.85 5.56
C ASN A 246 15.08 -7.91 5.07
N VAL A 247 15.29 -7.84 3.76
CA VAL A 247 16.62 -8.03 3.14
C VAL A 247 17.03 -6.78 2.35
N SER A 248 18.28 -6.34 2.56
CA SER A 248 18.86 -5.24 1.79
C SER A 248 19.01 -5.59 0.31
N GLY A 249 18.74 -4.64 -0.55
CA GLY A 249 18.87 -4.84 -2.00
C GLY A 249 18.70 -3.57 -2.81
N ASN A 250 18.84 -3.74 -4.12
CA ASN A 250 18.50 -2.73 -5.12
C ASN A 250 17.52 -3.36 -6.10
N GLU A 251 16.47 -2.62 -6.43
CA GLU A 251 15.44 -3.09 -7.35
C GLU A 251 15.25 -2.10 -8.49
N VAL A 252 15.10 -2.63 -9.71
CA VAL A 252 14.66 -1.87 -10.89
C VAL A 252 13.44 -2.57 -11.46
N ARG A 253 12.36 -1.82 -11.63
CA ARG A 253 11.15 -2.30 -12.31
C ARG A 253 10.79 -1.40 -13.48
N PHE A 254 10.56 -2.00 -14.62
CA PHE A 254 10.04 -1.31 -15.80
C PHE A 254 8.65 -1.82 -16.12
N TYR A 255 7.70 -0.90 -16.27
CA TYR A 255 6.31 -1.21 -16.61
C TYR A 255 5.94 -0.54 -17.93
N VAL A 256 5.18 -1.26 -18.74
CA VAL A 256 4.50 -0.75 -19.92
C VAL A 256 3.03 -1.04 -19.75
N GLU A 257 2.20 -0.02 -19.74
CA GLU A 257 0.75 -0.11 -19.54
C GLU A 257 0.05 0.56 -20.71
N TYR A 258 -0.85 -0.16 -21.41
CA TYR A 258 -1.64 0.39 -22.48
C TYR A 258 -3.11 -0.01 -22.31
N PRO A 259 -4.01 0.95 -22.05
CA PRO A 259 -5.43 0.68 -22.02
C PRO A 259 -5.96 0.45 -23.44
N PHE A 260 -6.52 -0.70 -23.72
CA PHE A 260 -7.21 -0.96 -24.98
C PHE A 260 -8.60 -1.55 -24.69
N ASN A 261 -9.58 -1.10 -25.49
CA ASN A 261 -10.92 -1.65 -25.42
C ASN A 261 -11.03 -2.81 -26.42
N VAL A 262 -11.51 -3.94 -25.96
CA VAL A 262 -11.65 -5.16 -26.76
C VAL A 262 -13.05 -5.25 -27.39
N PHE A 263 -13.97 -4.33 -26.99
CA PHE A 263 -15.38 -4.31 -27.44
C PHE A 263 -15.76 -2.92 -27.92
#